data_43490b3f4cb014bb4be484fa78a6183e
#
_entry.id   43490b3f4cb014bb4be484fa78a6183e
#
_cell.length_a   1.000
_cell.length_b   1.000
_cell.length_c   1.000
_cell.angle_alpha   90.00
_cell.angle_beta   90.00
_cell.angle_gamma   90.00
#
_symmetry.space_group_name_H-M   'P 1'
#
loop_
_entity.id
_entity.type
_entity.pdbx_description
1 polymer ?
#
loop_
_entity_poly.entity_id
_entity_poly.type
_entity_poly.pdbx_seq_one_letter_code
_entity_poly.pdbx_strand_id
1 'polypeptide(L)'
;MSKTLELIADHLPRVTLEDLQRFTSVVEIRDAGAFVAELQAFVHERVEAVELPATLDADTTQSILARKAAALRADTRWEPRDTDIQRGRAAMLDAFNQPHNLPLAEFAKLANKSRQQIYKDIDALRLLALDVGPRGRKLPDWQLDPHKQQLTQSVLQTLVEIDNWTRYRALSEPLEGLGGRSPVEAVGTYPLDHIVDAVRNVLGLH
;
A
#
# COMPACT_ATOMS: atom_id res chain seq x y z
N MET A 1 42.85 -5.93 -9.86
CA MET A 1 41.40 -5.91 -9.58
C MET A 1 41.21 -5.33 -8.19
N SER A 2 40.23 -4.46 -8.02
CA SER A 2 40.03 -3.76 -6.73
C SER A 2 39.50 -4.74 -5.68
N LYS A 3 40.07 -4.68 -4.47
CA LYS A 3 39.66 -5.47 -3.30
C LYS A 3 38.15 -5.38 -2.99
N THR A 4 37.53 -4.29 -3.42
CA THR A 4 36.10 -4.02 -3.29
C THR A 4 35.24 -4.89 -4.22
N LEU A 5 35.74 -5.22 -5.43
CA LEU A 5 35.03 -6.09 -6.37
C LEU A 5 35.03 -7.55 -5.93
N GLU A 6 36.10 -8.02 -5.24
CA GLU A 6 36.15 -9.36 -4.65
C GLU A 6 35.16 -9.49 -3.48
N LEU A 7 35.08 -8.46 -2.62
CA LEU A 7 34.16 -8.44 -1.49
C LEU A 7 32.69 -8.41 -1.94
N ILE A 8 32.37 -7.71 -3.03
CA ILE A 8 31.01 -7.65 -3.60
C ILE A 8 30.66 -8.98 -4.27
N ALA A 9 31.60 -9.62 -4.97
CA ALA A 9 31.37 -10.89 -5.64
C ALA A 9 31.04 -12.03 -4.67
N ASP A 10 31.63 -12.01 -3.45
CA ASP A 10 31.38 -13.02 -2.41
C ASP A 10 30.03 -12.83 -1.69
N HIS A 11 29.43 -11.63 -1.76
CA HIS A 11 28.20 -11.29 -1.06
C HIS A 11 27.00 -11.03 -2.00
N LEU A 12 27.18 -11.13 -3.32
CA LEU A 12 26.08 -11.10 -4.26
C LEU A 12 25.23 -12.36 -4.08
N PRO A 13 23.90 -12.23 -3.85
CA PRO A 13 23.01 -13.38 -3.85
C PRO A 13 23.17 -14.10 -5.21
N ARG A 14 23.55 -15.37 -5.16
CA ARG A 14 23.64 -16.20 -6.36
C ARG A 14 22.21 -16.44 -6.84
N VAL A 15 21.78 -15.70 -7.84
CA VAL A 15 20.52 -15.94 -8.53
C VAL A 15 20.70 -17.21 -9.36
N THR A 16 20.03 -18.27 -9.00
CA THR A 16 20.05 -19.54 -9.72
C THR A 16 19.04 -19.51 -10.87
N LEU A 17 19.23 -20.41 -11.84
CA LEU A 17 18.25 -20.58 -12.93
C LEU A 17 16.86 -20.95 -12.40
N GLU A 18 16.82 -21.66 -11.28
CA GLU A 18 15.59 -22.07 -10.58
C GLU A 18 14.87 -20.87 -9.93
N ASP A 19 15.62 -19.90 -9.38
CA ASP A 19 15.07 -18.64 -8.87
C ASP A 19 14.48 -17.79 -10.00
N LEU A 20 15.17 -17.75 -11.16
CA LEU A 20 14.67 -17.08 -12.35
C LEU A 20 13.41 -17.77 -12.90
N GLN A 21 13.34 -19.08 -12.91
CA GLN A 21 12.15 -19.83 -13.32
C GLN A 21 10.97 -19.61 -12.37
N ARG A 22 11.22 -19.57 -11.04
CA ARG A 22 10.21 -19.21 -10.05
C ARG A 22 9.73 -17.77 -10.24
N PHE A 23 10.64 -16.84 -10.47
CA PHE A 23 10.33 -15.44 -10.74
C PHE A 23 9.45 -15.29 -12.00
N THR A 24 9.79 -15.96 -13.10
CA THR A 24 9.00 -15.92 -14.34
C THR A 24 7.64 -16.61 -14.22
N SER A 25 7.46 -17.54 -13.28
CA SER A 25 6.16 -18.16 -13.01
C SER A 25 5.22 -17.27 -12.19
N VAL A 26 5.77 -16.29 -11.45
CA VAL A 26 5.02 -15.40 -10.55
C VAL A 26 4.84 -14.00 -11.16
N VAL A 27 5.78 -13.55 -11.99
CA VAL A 27 5.79 -12.22 -12.59
C VAL A 27 5.83 -12.32 -14.11
N GLU A 28 4.74 -11.94 -14.76
CA GLU A 28 4.70 -11.78 -16.22
C GLU A 28 5.41 -10.49 -16.61
N ILE A 29 6.66 -10.58 -17.02
CA ILE A 29 7.42 -9.44 -17.55
C ILE A 29 6.90 -9.18 -18.98
N ARG A 30 6.01 -8.21 -19.13
CA ARG A 30 5.43 -7.85 -20.44
C ARG A 30 6.40 -7.05 -21.32
N ASP A 31 7.33 -6.34 -20.70
CA ASP A 31 8.35 -5.56 -21.39
C ASP A 31 9.72 -5.78 -20.71
N ALA A 32 10.50 -6.67 -21.30
CA ALA A 32 11.86 -6.98 -20.82
C ALA A 32 12.82 -5.78 -20.98
N GLY A 33 12.59 -4.91 -21.99
CA GLY A 33 13.41 -3.73 -22.23
C GLY A 33 13.22 -2.68 -21.13
N ALA A 34 11.97 -2.40 -20.76
CA ALA A 34 11.65 -1.49 -19.67
C ALA A 34 12.17 -2.00 -18.31
N PHE A 35 12.06 -3.30 -18.04
CA PHE A 35 12.58 -3.91 -16.83
C PHE A 35 14.11 -3.79 -16.72
N VAL A 36 14.84 -4.08 -17.80
CA VAL A 36 16.31 -3.94 -17.84
C VAL A 36 16.73 -2.48 -17.68
N ALA A 37 16.03 -1.53 -18.29
CA ALA A 37 16.31 -0.11 -18.15
C ALA A 37 16.10 0.38 -16.69
N GLU A 38 15.05 -0.07 -16.02
CA GLU A 38 14.82 0.23 -14.59
C GLU A 38 15.88 -0.40 -13.68
N LEU A 39 16.27 -1.64 -13.95
CA LEU A 39 17.34 -2.28 -13.20
C LEU A 39 18.67 -1.55 -13.37
N GLN A 40 19.00 -1.11 -14.59
CA GLN A 40 20.19 -0.30 -14.87
C GLN A 40 20.14 1.05 -14.15
N ALA A 41 19.00 1.73 -14.18
CA ALA A 41 18.82 2.99 -13.46
C ALA A 41 19.00 2.83 -11.95
N PHE A 42 18.41 1.78 -11.36
CA PHE A 42 18.56 1.45 -9.94
C PHE A 42 20.01 1.16 -9.55
N VAL A 43 20.74 0.38 -10.37
CA VAL A 43 22.16 0.08 -10.12
C VAL A 43 23.01 1.35 -10.24
N HIS A 44 22.73 2.21 -11.23
CA HIS A 44 23.46 3.46 -11.44
C HIS A 44 23.27 4.45 -10.27
N GLU A 45 22.03 4.62 -9.81
CA GLU A 45 21.72 5.43 -8.65
C GLU A 45 22.43 4.94 -7.37
N ARG A 46 22.53 3.62 -7.19
CA ARG A 46 23.23 3.03 -6.04
C ARG A 46 24.74 3.16 -6.13
N VAL A 47 25.31 3.06 -7.32
CA VAL A 47 26.75 3.25 -7.55
C VAL A 47 27.13 4.72 -7.34
N GLU A 48 26.36 5.68 -7.86
CA GLU A 48 26.60 7.10 -7.61
C GLU A 48 26.48 7.48 -6.12
N ALA A 49 25.59 6.81 -5.38
CA ALA A 49 25.45 7.03 -3.93
C ALA A 49 26.68 6.53 -3.13
N VAL A 50 27.46 5.59 -3.68
CA VAL A 50 28.67 5.02 -3.02
C VAL A 50 29.93 5.82 -3.37
N GLU A 51 29.97 6.55 -4.47
CA GLU A 51 31.12 7.33 -4.91
C GLU A 51 31.29 8.70 -4.21
N LEU A 52 30.40 9.05 -3.26
CA LEU A 52 30.53 10.26 -2.45
C LEU A 52 31.69 10.10 -1.47
N PRO A 53 32.74 10.95 -1.54
CA PRO A 53 33.89 10.84 -0.64
C PRO A 53 33.47 11.12 0.82
N ALA A 54 34.00 10.31 1.73
CA ALA A 54 33.69 10.31 3.16
C ALA A 54 34.22 11.51 3.97
N THR A 55 34.67 12.59 3.30
CA THR A 55 35.18 13.82 3.94
C THR A 55 34.47 15.03 3.35
N LEU A 56 33.29 15.32 3.85
CA LEU A 56 32.61 16.58 3.56
C LEU A 56 32.45 17.37 4.87
N ASP A 57 32.97 18.59 4.89
CA ASP A 57 32.73 19.56 5.95
C ASP A 57 31.24 19.80 6.15
N ALA A 58 30.81 20.10 7.38
CA ALA A 58 29.39 20.25 7.76
C ALA A 58 28.62 21.23 6.87
N ASP A 59 29.28 22.31 6.40
CA ASP A 59 28.69 23.30 5.49
C ASP A 59 28.37 22.72 4.11
N THR A 60 29.20 21.81 3.62
CA THR A 60 29.01 21.14 2.32
C THR A 60 27.86 20.14 2.40
N THR A 61 27.74 19.41 3.52
CA THR A 61 26.63 18.47 3.77
C THR A 61 25.30 19.20 3.81
N GLN A 62 25.23 20.36 4.45
CA GLN A 62 24.03 21.16 4.53
C GLN A 62 23.60 21.73 3.17
N SER A 63 24.57 22.14 2.32
CA SER A 63 24.31 22.59 0.96
C SER A 63 23.83 21.46 0.04
N ILE A 64 24.35 20.24 0.19
CA ILE A 64 23.93 19.04 -0.54
C ILE A 64 22.50 18.63 -0.11
N LEU A 65 22.21 18.66 1.20
CA LEU A 65 20.87 18.38 1.72
C LEU A 65 19.85 19.43 1.24
N ALA A 66 20.22 20.71 1.24
CA ALA A 66 19.38 21.78 0.72
C ALA A 66 19.11 21.64 -0.78
N ARG A 67 20.13 21.25 -1.57
CA ARG A 67 19.99 20.99 -3.02
C ARG A 67 19.15 19.75 -3.30
N LYS A 68 19.33 18.63 -2.55
CA LYS A 68 18.47 17.46 -2.62
C LYS A 68 17.04 17.77 -2.24
N ALA A 69 16.82 18.54 -1.17
CA ALA A 69 15.50 18.97 -0.76
C ALA A 69 14.82 19.88 -1.80
N ALA A 70 15.60 20.76 -2.47
CA ALA A 70 15.11 21.58 -3.56
C ALA A 70 14.78 20.74 -4.82
N ALA A 71 15.62 19.77 -5.15
CA ALA A 71 15.37 18.84 -6.25
C ALA A 71 14.12 17.98 -5.99
N LEU A 72 13.96 17.44 -4.77
CA LEU A 72 12.76 16.70 -4.36
C LEU A 72 11.49 17.57 -4.37
N ARG A 73 11.62 18.88 -4.08
CA ARG A 73 10.49 19.83 -4.18
C ARG A 73 10.18 20.24 -5.62
N ALA A 74 11.19 20.26 -6.51
CA ALA A 74 11.02 20.55 -7.92
C ALA A 74 10.43 19.34 -8.69
N ASP A 75 10.73 18.12 -8.23
CA ASP A 75 10.21 16.86 -8.79
C ASP A 75 8.84 16.51 -8.16
N THR A 76 7.92 17.48 -8.20
CA THR A 76 6.61 17.42 -7.53
C THR A 76 5.57 16.58 -8.25
N ARG A 77 5.92 15.85 -9.29
CA ARG A 77 5.05 14.85 -9.91
C ARG A 77 5.75 13.50 -9.94
N TRP A 78 5.64 12.79 -8.80
CA TRP A 78 5.81 11.35 -8.86
C TRP A 78 4.73 10.79 -9.79
N GLU A 79 5.13 10.38 -10.99
CA GLU A 79 4.27 9.64 -11.91
C GLU A 79 4.56 8.15 -11.68
N PRO A 80 3.53 7.36 -11.31
CA PRO A 80 3.72 5.93 -11.10
C PRO A 80 4.16 5.28 -12.42
N ARG A 81 5.26 4.54 -12.38
CA ARG A 81 5.74 3.73 -13.51
C ARG A 81 4.82 2.52 -13.72
N ASP A 82 4.83 1.95 -14.90
CA ASP A 82 4.00 0.77 -15.21
C ASP A 82 4.21 -0.40 -14.23
N THR A 83 5.44 -0.60 -13.74
CA THR A 83 5.76 -1.60 -12.71
C THR A 83 5.13 -1.29 -11.36
N ASP A 84 5.04 -0.03 -10.96
CA ASP A 84 4.39 0.38 -9.70
C ASP A 84 2.88 0.21 -9.81
N ILE A 85 2.32 0.51 -10.97
CA ILE A 85 0.90 0.27 -11.27
C ILE A 85 0.58 -1.21 -11.21
N GLN A 86 1.45 -2.07 -11.76
CA GLN A 86 1.26 -3.53 -11.73
C GLN A 86 1.38 -4.10 -10.32
N ARG A 87 2.37 -3.65 -9.52
CA ARG A 87 2.49 -4.02 -8.09
C ARG A 87 1.27 -3.57 -7.29
N GLY A 88 0.82 -2.34 -7.51
CA GLY A 88 -0.39 -1.83 -6.87
C GLY A 88 -1.62 -2.69 -7.19
N ARG A 89 -1.78 -3.07 -8.46
CA ARG A 89 -2.87 -3.96 -8.90
C ARG A 89 -2.74 -5.37 -8.29
N ALA A 90 -1.54 -5.93 -8.22
CA ALA A 90 -1.31 -7.23 -7.59
C ALA A 90 -1.66 -7.18 -6.10
N ALA A 91 -1.20 -6.18 -5.36
CA ALA A 91 -1.52 -5.98 -3.96
C ALA A 91 -3.05 -5.80 -3.72
N MET A 92 -3.73 -5.06 -4.60
CA MET A 92 -5.19 -4.92 -4.54
C MET A 92 -5.89 -6.26 -4.79
N LEU A 93 -5.41 -7.07 -5.72
CA LEU A 93 -5.97 -8.40 -6.01
C LEU A 93 -5.73 -9.36 -4.85
N ASP A 94 -4.56 -9.32 -4.23
CA ASP A 94 -4.25 -10.14 -3.06
C ASP A 94 -5.15 -9.77 -1.88
N ALA A 95 -5.29 -8.48 -1.58
CA ALA A 95 -6.22 -8.00 -0.57
C ALA A 95 -7.67 -8.38 -0.90
N PHE A 96 -8.10 -8.22 -2.15
CA PHE A 96 -9.44 -8.59 -2.60
C PHE A 96 -9.72 -10.09 -2.40
N ASN A 97 -8.72 -10.95 -2.57
CA ASN A 97 -8.85 -12.40 -2.47
C ASN A 97 -8.68 -12.94 -1.05
N GLN A 98 -8.38 -12.08 -0.06
CA GLN A 98 -8.30 -12.52 1.32
C GLN A 98 -9.62 -13.17 1.79
N PRO A 99 -9.56 -14.22 2.63
CA PRO A 99 -10.76 -14.96 3.06
C PRO A 99 -11.79 -14.10 3.80
N HIS A 100 -11.34 -13.05 4.50
CA HIS A 100 -12.19 -12.13 5.23
C HIS A 100 -12.92 -11.10 4.32
N ASN A 101 -12.60 -11.06 3.03
CA ASN A 101 -13.32 -10.25 2.04
C ASN A 101 -14.36 -11.12 1.34
N LEU A 102 -15.59 -11.07 1.83
CA LEU A 102 -16.68 -11.94 1.42
C LEU A 102 -17.34 -11.45 0.12
N PRO A 103 -17.69 -12.37 -0.80
CA PRO A 103 -18.57 -12.02 -1.92
C PRO A 103 -19.88 -11.41 -1.41
N LEU A 104 -20.43 -10.42 -2.15
CA LEU A 104 -21.65 -9.70 -1.74
C LEU A 104 -22.81 -10.64 -1.37
N ALA A 105 -22.96 -11.74 -2.11
CA ALA A 105 -24.03 -12.71 -1.83
C ALA A 105 -23.87 -13.44 -0.50
N GLU A 106 -22.65 -13.77 -0.14
CA GLU A 106 -22.30 -14.42 1.11
C GLU A 106 -22.44 -13.43 2.30
N PHE A 107 -21.89 -12.23 2.14
CA PHE A 107 -22.06 -11.16 3.13
C PHE A 107 -23.54 -10.87 3.40
N ALA A 108 -24.37 -10.75 2.37
CA ALA A 108 -25.80 -10.52 2.50
C ALA A 108 -26.52 -11.61 3.32
N LYS A 109 -26.13 -12.88 3.07
CA LYS A 109 -26.66 -14.03 3.82
C LYS A 109 -26.26 -13.95 5.30
N LEU A 110 -24.98 -13.68 5.61
CA LEU A 110 -24.50 -13.58 6.99
C LEU A 110 -25.07 -12.37 7.73
N ALA A 111 -25.23 -11.23 7.03
CA ALA A 111 -25.87 -10.04 7.57
C ALA A 111 -27.39 -10.15 7.68
N ASN A 112 -27.99 -11.25 7.25
CA ASN A 112 -29.45 -11.47 7.19
C ASN A 112 -30.18 -10.33 6.44
N LYS A 113 -29.61 -9.87 5.33
CA LYS A 113 -30.13 -8.79 4.48
C LYS A 113 -30.29 -9.26 3.03
N SER A 114 -31.19 -8.65 2.29
CA SER A 114 -31.27 -8.85 0.84
C SER A 114 -30.07 -8.21 0.13
N ARG A 115 -29.67 -8.75 -1.04
CA ARG A 115 -28.63 -8.13 -1.87
C ARG A 115 -28.97 -6.67 -2.22
N GLN A 116 -30.24 -6.39 -2.51
CA GLN A 116 -30.70 -5.05 -2.80
C GLN A 116 -30.49 -4.10 -1.61
N GLN A 117 -30.72 -4.58 -0.37
CA GLN A 117 -30.45 -3.80 0.83
C GLN A 117 -28.96 -3.53 0.99
N ILE A 118 -28.09 -4.52 0.71
CA ILE A 118 -26.63 -4.32 0.75
C ILE A 118 -26.20 -3.24 -0.25
N TYR A 119 -26.73 -3.24 -1.47
CA TYR A 119 -26.41 -2.17 -2.43
C TYR A 119 -26.84 -0.80 -1.91
N LYS A 120 -28.04 -0.67 -1.34
CA LYS A 120 -28.50 0.58 -0.73
C LYS A 120 -27.61 1.03 0.43
N ASP A 121 -27.12 0.07 1.23
CA ASP A 121 -26.23 0.37 2.35
C ASP A 121 -24.84 0.82 1.88
N ILE A 122 -24.33 0.29 0.77
CA ILE A 122 -23.10 0.75 0.11
C ILE A 122 -23.27 2.16 -0.44
N ASP A 123 -24.34 2.40 -1.20
CA ASP A 123 -24.63 3.71 -1.83
C ASP A 123 -24.87 4.80 -0.78
N ALA A 124 -25.40 4.42 0.39
CA ALA A 124 -25.60 5.31 1.54
C ALA A 124 -24.38 5.45 2.47
N LEU A 125 -23.20 4.99 2.06
CA LEU A 125 -21.96 5.02 2.85
C LEU A 125 -22.09 4.37 4.23
N ARG A 126 -22.88 3.31 4.32
CA ARG A 126 -23.03 2.50 5.55
C ARG A 126 -22.19 1.22 5.53
N LEU A 127 -21.78 0.78 4.33
CA LEU A 127 -20.94 -0.38 4.12
C LEU A 127 -19.82 -0.07 3.14
N LEU A 128 -18.62 -0.51 3.46
CA LEU A 128 -17.46 -0.48 2.59
C LEU A 128 -17.50 -1.67 1.64
N ALA A 129 -17.41 -1.42 0.35
CA ALA A 129 -17.28 -2.45 -0.67
C ALA A 129 -16.02 -2.25 -1.49
N LEU A 130 -15.31 -3.34 -1.74
CA LEU A 130 -14.15 -3.40 -2.61
C LEU A 130 -14.61 -3.86 -4.00
N ASP A 131 -14.12 -3.18 -5.04
CA ASP A 131 -14.44 -3.47 -6.43
C ASP A 131 -13.13 -3.66 -7.22
N VAL A 132 -13.07 -4.75 -8.01
CA VAL A 132 -11.95 -5.03 -8.92
C VAL A 132 -12.54 -5.36 -10.30
N GLY A 133 -13.16 -4.37 -10.92
CA GLY A 133 -13.76 -4.47 -12.26
C GLY A 133 -14.74 -5.64 -12.38
N PRO A 134 -14.60 -6.52 -13.40
CA PRO A 134 -15.57 -7.58 -13.68
C PRO A 134 -15.63 -8.71 -12.63
N ARG A 135 -14.74 -8.72 -11.63
CA ARG A 135 -14.70 -9.74 -10.57
C ARG A 135 -15.77 -9.57 -9.51
N GLY A 136 -16.57 -8.51 -9.59
CA GLY A 136 -17.65 -8.22 -8.67
C GLY A 136 -17.19 -7.51 -7.41
N ARG A 137 -18.12 -7.34 -6.47
CA ARG A 137 -17.91 -6.64 -5.21
C ARG A 137 -17.70 -7.61 -4.07
N LYS A 138 -16.75 -7.32 -3.19
CA LYS A 138 -16.55 -7.99 -1.93
C LYS A 138 -16.65 -7.00 -0.77
N LEU A 139 -17.11 -7.48 0.36
CA LEU A 139 -17.24 -6.70 1.58
C LEU A 139 -16.41 -7.34 2.70
N PRO A 140 -15.62 -6.57 3.42
CA PRO A 140 -14.91 -7.06 4.60
C PRO A 140 -15.86 -7.60 5.66
N ASP A 141 -15.56 -8.78 6.20
CA ASP A 141 -16.39 -9.50 7.18
C ASP A 141 -16.48 -8.80 8.53
N TRP A 142 -15.48 -7.99 8.90
CA TRP A 142 -15.53 -7.23 10.15
C TRP A 142 -16.75 -6.33 10.26
N GLN A 143 -17.37 -5.94 9.13
CA GLN A 143 -18.60 -5.16 9.10
C GLN A 143 -19.86 -5.94 9.54
N LEU A 144 -19.73 -7.25 9.78
CA LEU A 144 -20.78 -8.05 10.42
C LEU A 144 -20.83 -7.82 11.93
N ASP A 145 -19.73 -7.31 12.53
CA ASP A 145 -19.71 -6.84 13.91
C ASP A 145 -20.28 -5.42 13.98
N PRO A 146 -21.32 -5.15 14.82
CA PRO A 146 -21.97 -3.84 14.89
C PRO A 146 -21.04 -2.67 15.25
N HIS A 147 -20.06 -2.89 16.13
CA HIS A 147 -19.14 -1.83 16.56
C HIS A 147 -18.11 -1.50 15.46
N LYS A 148 -17.61 -2.52 14.78
CA LYS A 148 -16.69 -2.34 13.65
C LYS A 148 -17.42 -1.77 12.44
N GLN A 149 -18.68 -2.11 12.24
CA GLN A 149 -19.54 -1.49 11.23
C GLN A 149 -19.74 0.00 11.53
N GLN A 150 -19.98 0.37 12.78
CA GLN A 150 -20.11 1.77 13.18
C GLN A 150 -18.84 2.57 12.90
N LEU A 151 -17.66 2.01 13.24
CA LEU A 151 -16.37 2.61 12.86
C LEU A 151 -16.28 2.81 11.35
N THR A 152 -16.54 1.76 10.58
CA THR A 152 -16.49 1.81 9.12
C THR A 152 -17.40 2.89 8.57
N GLN A 153 -18.64 2.97 9.06
CA GLN A 153 -19.60 4.00 8.66
C GLN A 153 -19.11 5.41 8.99
N SER A 154 -18.57 5.64 10.18
CA SER A 154 -18.01 6.93 10.59
C SER A 154 -16.86 7.35 9.66
N VAL A 155 -15.97 6.43 9.31
CA VAL A 155 -14.87 6.69 8.38
C VAL A 155 -15.39 6.98 6.98
N LEU A 156 -16.36 6.22 6.47
CA LEU A 156 -16.96 6.43 5.15
C LEU A 156 -17.63 7.80 5.02
N GLN A 157 -18.33 8.23 6.06
CA GLN A 157 -19.04 9.52 6.09
C GLN A 157 -18.10 10.71 6.26
N THR A 158 -17.01 10.52 6.99
CA THR A 158 -16.01 11.58 7.21
C THR A 158 -15.09 11.76 6.01
N LEU A 159 -14.78 10.68 5.29
CA LEU A 159 -13.78 10.64 4.22
C LEU A 159 -14.42 10.43 2.84
N VAL A 160 -15.46 11.20 2.50
CA VAL A 160 -16.26 11.02 1.28
C VAL A 160 -15.41 11.12 0.01
N GLU A 161 -14.39 11.97 -0.01
CA GLU A 161 -13.52 12.21 -1.18
C GLU A 161 -12.45 11.12 -1.37
N ILE A 162 -12.29 10.21 -0.42
CA ILE A 162 -11.27 9.16 -0.45
C ILE A 162 -11.85 7.90 -1.12
N ASP A 163 -11.07 7.22 -1.96
CA ASP A 163 -11.50 5.97 -2.59
C ASP A 163 -11.61 4.80 -1.59
N ASN A 164 -12.37 3.79 -1.96
CA ASN A 164 -12.68 2.66 -1.07
C ASN A 164 -11.45 1.79 -0.74
N TRP A 165 -10.46 1.72 -1.63
CA TRP A 165 -9.24 0.96 -1.38
C TRP A 165 -8.37 1.64 -0.34
N THR A 166 -8.23 2.96 -0.43
CA THR A 166 -7.52 3.77 0.56
C THR A 166 -8.21 3.69 1.93
N ARG A 167 -9.55 3.77 1.97
CA ARG A 167 -10.32 3.57 3.23
C ARG A 167 -10.13 2.17 3.81
N TYR A 168 -10.14 1.14 2.96
CA TYR A 168 -9.91 -0.24 3.36
C TYR A 168 -8.54 -0.41 4.03
N ARG A 169 -7.50 0.08 3.37
CA ARG A 169 -6.14 0.04 3.90
C ARG A 169 -6.03 0.78 5.22
N ALA A 170 -6.55 1.99 5.29
CA ALA A 170 -6.54 2.81 6.49
C ALA A 170 -7.28 2.15 7.67
N LEU A 171 -8.28 1.29 7.43
CA LEU A 171 -9.00 0.54 8.45
C LEU A 171 -8.32 -0.79 8.84
N SER A 172 -7.61 -1.42 7.90
CA SER A 172 -7.05 -2.77 8.07
C SER A 172 -5.56 -2.80 8.42
N GLU A 173 -4.81 -1.72 8.13
CA GLU A 173 -3.37 -1.66 8.42
C GLU A 173 -3.09 -1.17 9.85
N PRO A 174 -2.02 -1.68 10.50
CA PRO A 174 -1.62 -1.24 11.83
C PRO A 174 -1.23 0.24 11.85
N LEU A 175 -1.68 1.00 12.86
CA LEU A 175 -1.35 2.39 13.08
C LEU A 175 -0.55 2.59 14.37
N GLU A 176 0.53 3.39 14.31
CA GLU A 176 1.33 3.71 15.51
C GLU A 176 0.50 4.40 16.58
N GLY A 177 -0.40 5.32 16.20
CA GLY A 177 -1.31 6.01 17.11
C GLY A 177 -2.31 5.11 17.83
N LEU A 178 -2.44 3.85 17.41
CA LEU A 178 -3.29 2.82 18.03
C LEU A 178 -2.46 1.68 18.65
N GLY A 179 -1.20 1.95 18.99
CA GLY A 179 -0.30 0.97 19.59
C GLY A 179 0.04 -0.19 18.65
N GLY A 180 0.13 0.05 17.34
CA GLY A 180 0.46 -0.96 16.33
C GLY A 180 -0.71 -1.90 15.99
N ARG A 181 -1.93 -1.56 16.38
CA ARG A 181 -3.16 -2.27 15.98
C ARG A 181 -3.79 -1.60 14.78
N SER A 182 -4.51 -2.37 13.98
CA SER A 182 -5.37 -1.78 12.97
C SER A 182 -6.58 -1.09 13.61
N PRO A 183 -7.17 -0.05 12.98
CA PRO A 183 -8.39 0.57 13.48
C PRO A 183 -9.52 -0.42 13.80
N VAL A 184 -9.70 -1.44 12.95
CA VAL A 184 -10.73 -2.47 13.15
C VAL A 184 -10.45 -3.34 14.39
N GLU A 185 -9.18 -3.59 14.73
CA GLU A 185 -8.77 -4.34 15.92
C GLU A 185 -8.77 -3.48 17.18
N ALA A 186 -8.62 -2.17 17.02
CA ALA A 186 -8.62 -1.20 18.10
C ALA A 186 -10.02 -0.94 18.69
N VAL A 187 -11.08 -1.34 17.96
CA VAL A 187 -12.47 -1.25 18.44
C VAL A 187 -12.64 -2.02 19.75
N GLY A 188 -13.24 -1.36 20.73
CA GLY A 188 -13.38 -1.91 22.09
C GLY A 188 -12.19 -1.66 23.02
N THR A 189 -11.04 -1.22 22.48
CA THR A 189 -9.86 -0.82 23.26
C THR A 189 -9.76 0.71 23.38
N TYR A 190 -10.08 1.40 22.30
CA TYR A 190 -10.03 2.87 22.21
C TYR A 190 -11.43 3.44 21.94
N PRO A 191 -11.70 4.70 22.34
CA PRO A 191 -12.92 5.41 21.96
C PRO A 191 -13.00 5.55 20.43
N LEU A 192 -14.23 5.49 19.90
CA LEU A 192 -14.47 5.54 18.45
C LEU A 192 -13.87 6.80 17.80
N ASP A 193 -14.07 7.97 18.42
CA ASP A 193 -13.58 9.25 17.92
C ASP A 193 -12.05 9.25 17.83
N HIS A 194 -11.36 8.68 18.82
CA HIS A 194 -9.90 8.55 18.80
C HIS A 194 -9.41 7.68 17.63
N ILE A 195 -10.13 6.59 17.32
CA ILE A 195 -9.80 5.72 16.20
C ILE A 195 -10.03 6.45 14.86
N VAL A 196 -11.13 7.18 14.73
CA VAL A 196 -11.45 7.97 13.52
C VAL A 196 -10.42 9.07 13.31
N ASP A 197 -10.00 9.77 14.36
CA ASP A 197 -8.95 10.80 14.28
C ASP A 197 -7.59 10.20 13.89
N ALA A 198 -7.24 9.03 14.40
CA ALA A 198 -6.03 8.31 13.99
C ALA A 198 -6.05 7.97 12.50
N VAL A 199 -7.19 7.52 11.96
CA VAL A 199 -7.36 7.26 10.52
C VAL A 199 -7.24 8.55 9.71
N ARG A 200 -7.84 9.66 10.15
CA ARG A 200 -7.74 10.97 9.46
C ARG A 200 -6.30 11.46 9.40
N ASN A 201 -5.58 11.36 10.52
CA ASN A 201 -4.19 11.82 10.61
C ASN A 201 -3.27 11.07 9.64
N VAL A 202 -3.44 9.75 9.50
CA VAL A 202 -2.65 8.94 8.55
C VAL A 202 -2.93 9.33 7.10
N LEU A 203 -4.16 9.76 6.80
CA LEU A 203 -4.55 10.22 5.47
C LEU A 203 -4.22 11.70 5.21
N GLY A 204 -3.59 12.40 6.17
CA GLY A 204 -3.18 13.80 6.05
C GLY A 204 -4.35 14.79 6.02
N LEU A 205 -5.50 14.41 6.57
CA LEU A 205 -6.72 15.23 6.61
C LEU A 205 -6.85 15.86 8.01
N HIS A 206 -6.40 17.09 8.13
CA HIS A 206 -6.42 17.89 9.37
C HIS A 206 -7.63 18.82 9.43
#